data_c4a7144c98822f496d29d3176f218171
#
_entry.id   c4a7144c98822f496d29d3176f218171
#
_cell.length_a   1.000
_cell.length_b   1.000
_cell.length_c   1.000
_cell.angle_alpha   90.00
_cell.angle_beta   90.00
_cell.angle_gamma   90.00
#
_symmetry.space_group_name_H-M   'P 1'
#
loop_
_entity.id
_entity.type
_entity.pdbx_description
1 polymer ?
#
loop_
_entity_poly.entity_id
_entity_poly.type
_entity_poly.pdbx_seq_one_letter_code
_entity_poly.pdbx_strand_id
1 'polypeptide(L)'
;MDDFPQEEALKPDDRDFVTALASGLEVIMAFDDAHPRMTLSEVAARTGMNRAKARRFLLTLHALGYVRKQQRYFELAPRVLQLGYSYLSANNYRSVIQQYLEDITAQ
;
A
#
# COMPACT_ATOMS: atom_id res chain seq x y z
N MET A 1 -20.42 8.09 0.82
CA MET A 1 -19.75 8.77 1.65
C MET A 1 -18.60 9.66 1.19
N ASP A 2 -18.45 9.98 0.01
CA ASP A 2 -17.38 10.85 -0.40
C ASP A 2 -17.70 12.28 -0.15
N ASP A 3 -16.93 12.88 0.72
CA ASP A 3 -17.05 14.29 0.97
C ASP A 3 -16.22 15.12 0.02
N PHE A 4 -15.46 14.45 -0.87
CA PHE A 4 -14.56 15.12 -1.78
C PHE A 4 -15.15 15.11 -3.18
N PRO A 5 -15.37 16.28 -3.76
CA PRO A 5 -15.88 16.34 -5.14
C PRO A 5 -14.88 15.72 -6.10
N GLN A 6 -15.37 14.81 -6.94
CA GLN A 6 -14.52 14.11 -7.88
C GLN A 6 -13.85 15.06 -8.88
N GLU A 7 -14.59 16.10 -9.26
CA GLU A 7 -14.07 17.04 -10.23
C GLU A 7 -12.92 17.88 -9.71
N GLU A 8 -12.70 17.87 -8.38
CA GLU A 8 -11.59 18.61 -7.78
C GLU A 8 -10.38 17.73 -7.48
N ALA A 9 -10.45 16.45 -7.84
CA ALA A 9 -9.34 15.56 -7.56
C ALA A 9 -8.12 15.94 -8.40
N LEU A 10 -6.96 15.84 -7.78
CA LEU A 10 -5.70 16.12 -8.45
C LEU A 10 -5.40 15.04 -9.48
N LYS A 11 -4.71 15.44 -10.54
CA LYS A 11 -4.21 14.50 -11.53
C LYS A 11 -2.72 14.28 -11.29
N PRO A 12 -2.20 13.14 -11.75
CA PRO A 12 -0.78 12.82 -11.48
C PRO A 12 0.22 13.87 -11.96
N ASP A 13 -0.13 14.69 -12.93
CA ASP A 13 0.78 15.72 -13.42
C ASP A 13 0.57 17.09 -12.74
N ASP A 14 -0.38 17.18 -11.83
CA ASP A 14 -0.59 18.41 -11.07
C ASP A 14 0.58 18.60 -10.13
N ARG A 15 0.94 19.86 -9.93
CA ARG A 15 2.10 20.18 -9.14
C ARG A 15 1.94 19.85 -7.66
N ASP A 16 0.70 19.81 -7.17
CA ASP A 16 0.44 19.44 -5.77
C ASP A 16 0.36 17.93 -5.56
N PHE A 17 0.42 17.17 -6.64
CA PHE A 17 0.38 15.70 -6.55
C PHE A 17 1.74 15.18 -6.08
N VAL A 18 1.73 14.44 -4.97
CA VAL A 18 2.98 13.90 -4.41
C VAL A 18 3.19 12.49 -4.94
N THR A 19 3.94 12.40 -6.02
CA THR A 19 4.18 11.12 -6.70
C THR A 19 4.83 10.10 -5.78
N ALA A 20 5.73 10.56 -4.90
CA ALA A 20 6.41 9.64 -3.99
C ALA A 20 5.42 8.95 -3.04
N LEU A 21 4.40 9.68 -2.58
CA LEU A 21 3.40 9.08 -1.72
C LEU A 21 2.62 8.00 -2.48
N ALA A 22 2.21 8.32 -3.70
CA ALA A 22 1.50 7.34 -4.53
C ALA A 22 2.34 6.11 -4.76
N SER A 23 3.63 6.29 -5.06
CA SER A 23 4.54 5.18 -5.31
C SER A 23 4.74 4.32 -4.07
N GLY A 24 4.86 4.95 -2.90
CA GLY A 24 5.01 4.20 -1.66
C GLY A 24 3.81 3.31 -1.38
N LEU A 25 2.62 3.82 -1.62
CA LEU A 25 1.41 3.03 -1.46
C LEU A 25 1.37 1.87 -2.45
N GLU A 26 1.82 2.10 -3.68
CA GLU A 26 1.90 1.03 -4.67
C GLU A 26 2.83 -0.09 -4.24
N VAL A 27 3.94 0.25 -3.60
CA VAL A 27 4.86 -0.78 -3.11
C VAL A 27 4.17 -1.63 -2.04
N ILE A 28 3.46 -1.01 -1.12
CA ILE A 28 2.73 -1.76 -0.08
C ILE A 28 1.70 -2.68 -0.74
N MET A 29 0.97 -2.16 -1.72
CA MET A 29 -0.09 -2.91 -2.38
C MET A 29 0.43 -4.02 -3.29
N ALA A 30 1.73 -4.02 -3.58
CA ALA A 30 2.31 -5.06 -4.42
C ALA A 30 2.37 -6.42 -3.71
N PHE A 31 2.38 -6.40 -2.38
CA PHE A 31 2.38 -7.63 -1.59
C PHE A 31 0.94 -8.14 -1.46
N ASP A 32 0.75 -9.44 -1.66
CA ASP A 32 -0.57 -10.04 -1.52
C ASP A 32 -0.43 -11.52 -1.16
N ASP A 33 -1.56 -12.24 -1.21
CA ASP A 33 -1.58 -13.65 -0.84
C ASP A 33 -0.61 -14.50 -1.66
N ALA A 34 -0.52 -14.20 -2.94
CA ALA A 34 0.34 -14.96 -3.84
C ALA A 34 1.79 -14.52 -3.74
N HIS A 35 2.02 -13.31 -3.21
CA HIS A 35 3.36 -12.74 -3.13
C HIS A 35 3.58 -12.13 -1.75
N PRO A 36 3.58 -12.97 -0.69
CA PRO A 36 3.75 -12.43 0.66
C PRO A 36 5.18 -11.97 0.95
N ARG A 37 6.13 -12.53 0.23
CA ARG A 37 7.54 -12.18 0.37
C ARG A 37 8.13 -12.02 -1.02
N MET A 38 8.89 -10.95 -1.21
CA MET A 38 9.46 -10.69 -2.52
C MET A 38 10.86 -10.12 -2.40
N THR A 39 11.66 -10.39 -3.42
CA THR A 39 12.96 -9.75 -3.56
C THR A 39 12.75 -8.36 -4.14
N LEU A 40 13.82 -7.56 -4.08
CA LEU A 40 13.79 -6.23 -4.70
C LEU A 40 13.39 -6.30 -6.17
N SER A 41 13.95 -7.26 -6.90
CA SER A 41 13.64 -7.39 -8.33
C SER A 41 12.18 -7.70 -8.56
N GLU A 42 11.60 -8.54 -7.70
CA GLU A 42 10.20 -8.91 -7.83
C GLU A 42 9.30 -7.71 -7.55
N VAL A 43 9.64 -6.91 -6.54
CA VAL A 43 8.85 -5.72 -6.25
C VAL A 43 8.94 -4.73 -7.40
N ALA A 44 10.15 -4.54 -7.93
CA ALA A 44 10.33 -3.64 -9.06
C ALA A 44 9.50 -4.09 -10.27
N ALA A 45 9.50 -5.39 -10.55
CA ALA A 45 8.73 -5.91 -11.67
C ALA A 45 7.23 -5.71 -11.49
N ARG A 46 6.71 -5.98 -10.28
CA ARG A 46 5.28 -5.89 -10.04
C ARG A 46 4.79 -4.45 -10.05
N THR A 47 5.61 -3.51 -9.62
CA THR A 47 5.20 -2.11 -9.57
C THR A 47 5.53 -1.34 -10.83
N GLY A 48 6.36 -1.92 -11.71
CA GLY A 48 6.80 -1.19 -12.89
C GLY A 48 7.87 -0.16 -12.60
N MET A 49 8.42 -0.16 -11.39
CA MET A 49 9.48 0.76 -11.01
C MET A 49 10.83 0.19 -11.39
N ASN A 50 11.82 1.08 -11.61
CA ASN A 50 13.18 0.58 -11.74
C ASN A 50 13.69 0.15 -10.36
N ARG A 51 14.78 -0.62 -10.35
CA ARG A 51 15.28 -1.20 -9.10
C ARG A 51 15.70 -0.13 -8.08
N ALA A 52 16.33 0.93 -8.55
CA ALA A 52 16.80 1.97 -7.63
C ALA A 52 15.62 2.64 -6.91
N LYS A 53 14.57 2.91 -7.66
CA LYS A 53 13.37 3.53 -7.06
C LYS A 53 12.68 2.58 -6.09
N ALA A 54 12.47 1.33 -6.50
CA ALA A 54 11.85 0.33 -5.63
C ALA A 54 12.66 0.15 -4.35
N ARG A 55 14.00 0.13 -4.47
CA ARG A 55 14.86 -0.03 -3.31
C ARG A 55 14.69 1.11 -2.32
N ARG A 56 14.64 2.35 -2.82
CA ARG A 56 14.48 3.51 -1.95
C ARG A 56 13.19 3.45 -1.17
N PHE A 57 12.11 3.05 -1.81
CA PHE A 57 10.81 2.94 -1.13
C PHE A 57 10.81 1.80 -0.12
N LEU A 58 11.36 0.64 -0.50
CA LEU A 58 11.41 -0.48 0.42
C LEU A 58 12.24 -0.17 1.66
N LEU A 59 13.39 0.47 1.48
CA LEU A 59 14.23 0.82 2.61
C LEU A 59 13.57 1.88 3.50
N THR A 60 12.84 2.80 2.89
CA THR A 60 12.10 3.80 3.65
C THR A 60 10.99 3.16 4.46
N LEU A 61 10.23 2.26 3.81
CA LEU A 61 9.16 1.55 4.51
C LEU A 61 9.72 0.67 5.63
N HIS A 62 10.88 0.10 5.40
CA HIS A 62 11.56 -0.68 6.43
C HIS A 62 11.96 0.21 7.62
N ALA A 63 12.51 1.38 7.34
CA ALA A 63 12.89 2.31 8.39
C ALA A 63 11.69 2.77 9.20
N LEU A 64 10.52 2.88 8.55
CA LEU A 64 9.30 3.30 9.22
C LEU A 64 8.59 2.14 9.93
N GLY A 65 9.05 0.92 9.74
CA GLY A 65 8.49 -0.24 10.41
C GLY A 65 7.36 -0.94 9.67
N TYR A 66 7.06 -0.53 8.44
CA TYR A 66 5.96 -1.13 7.67
C TYR A 66 6.38 -2.35 6.87
N VAL A 67 7.68 -2.51 6.66
CA VAL A 67 8.23 -3.61 5.89
C VAL A 67 9.34 -4.25 6.69
N ARG A 68 9.40 -5.58 6.69
CA ARG A 68 10.50 -6.32 7.27
C ARG A 68 11.42 -6.80 6.17
N LYS A 69 12.71 -6.83 6.47
CA LYS A 69 13.71 -7.30 5.53
C LYS A 69 14.43 -8.47 6.18
N GLN A 70 14.47 -9.61 5.50
CA GLN A 70 15.19 -10.79 5.96
C GLN A 70 16.04 -11.28 4.80
N GLN A 71 17.35 -11.11 4.94
CA GLN A 71 18.29 -11.38 3.87
C GLN A 71 17.91 -10.52 2.66
N ARG A 72 17.58 -11.12 1.54
CA ARG A 72 17.21 -10.36 0.34
C ARG A 72 15.71 -10.26 0.13
N TYR A 73 14.91 -10.75 1.08
CA TYR A 73 13.47 -10.75 0.96
C TYR A 73 12.85 -9.65 1.78
N PHE A 74 11.76 -9.10 1.27
CA PHE A 74 10.96 -8.11 1.96
C PHE A 74 9.55 -8.67 2.16
N GLU A 75 8.92 -8.26 3.24
CA GLU A 75 7.53 -8.62 3.50
C GLU A 75 6.89 -7.52 4.33
N LEU A 76 5.57 -7.42 4.25
CA LEU A 76 4.86 -6.41 5.06
C LEU A 76 4.95 -6.78 6.53
N ALA A 77 5.10 -5.76 7.37
CA ALA A 77 5.08 -5.93 8.82
C ALA A 77 3.68 -5.67 9.34
N PRO A 78 3.33 -6.23 10.50
CA PRO A 78 2.00 -6.00 11.08
C PRO A 78 1.65 -4.53 11.28
N ARG A 79 2.64 -3.66 11.36
CA ARG A 79 2.40 -2.23 11.52
C ARG A 79 1.52 -1.65 10.40
N VAL A 80 1.50 -2.31 9.25
CA VAL A 80 0.64 -1.87 8.14
C VAL A 80 -0.82 -1.78 8.58
N LEU A 81 -1.23 -2.59 9.54
CA LEU A 81 -2.60 -2.56 10.04
C LEU A 81 -2.96 -1.24 10.69
N GLN A 82 -1.96 -0.50 11.19
CA GLN A 82 -2.22 0.80 11.79
C GLN A 82 -2.74 1.81 10.79
N LEU A 83 -2.42 1.62 9.52
CA LEU A 83 -2.88 2.55 8.48
C LEU A 83 -4.39 2.56 8.37
N GLY A 84 -5.03 1.44 8.68
CA GLY A 84 -6.48 1.37 8.63
C GLY A 84 -7.15 1.40 10.00
N TYR A 85 -6.36 1.46 11.05
CA TYR A 85 -6.91 1.32 12.40
C TYR A 85 -7.91 2.42 12.75
N SER A 86 -7.57 3.67 12.41
CA SER A 86 -8.45 4.78 12.73
C SER A 86 -9.82 4.63 12.08
N TYR A 87 -9.82 4.18 10.82
CA TYR A 87 -11.07 3.96 10.12
C TYR A 87 -11.88 2.85 10.79
N LEU A 88 -11.20 1.74 11.11
CA LEU A 88 -11.89 0.59 11.70
C LEU A 88 -12.42 0.89 13.10
N SER A 89 -11.67 1.66 13.88
CA SER A 89 -12.10 1.98 15.25
C SER A 89 -13.21 3.01 15.28
N ALA A 90 -13.30 3.88 14.27
CA ALA A 90 -14.35 4.88 14.19
C ALA A 90 -15.65 4.31 13.64
N ASN A 91 -15.60 3.11 13.07
CA ASN A 91 -16.76 2.45 12.51
C ASN A 91 -16.89 1.08 13.15
N ASN A 92 -18.04 0.43 12.98
CA ASN A 92 -18.16 -0.95 13.42
C ASN A 92 -17.27 -1.79 12.50
N TYR A 93 -16.03 -2.02 12.96
CA TYR A 93 -15.05 -2.63 12.09
C TYR A 93 -15.46 -4.03 11.59
N ARG A 94 -16.26 -4.74 12.39
CA ARG A 94 -16.75 -6.05 11.96
C ARG A 94 -17.61 -5.92 10.72
N SER A 95 -18.53 -4.97 10.70
CA SER A 95 -19.35 -4.71 9.51
C SER A 95 -18.53 -4.23 8.34
N VAL A 96 -17.56 -3.36 8.61
CA VAL A 96 -16.71 -2.80 7.54
C VAL A 96 -15.93 -3.92 6.87
N ILE A 97 -15.31 -4.78 7.66
CA ILE A 97 -14.50 -5.87 7.12
C ILE A 97 -15.38 -6.85 6.35
N GLN A 98 -16.54 -7.16 6.91
CA GLN A 98 -17.44 -8.11 6.24
C GLN A 98 -17.93 -7.55 4.91
N GLN A 99 -18.27 -6.27 4.88
CA GLN A 99 -18.70 -5.61 3.65
C GLN A 99 -17.62 -5.68 2.59
N TYR A 100 -16.39 -5.38 2.98
CA TYR A 100 -15.27 -5.43 2.05
C TYR A 100 -15.05 -6.82 1.49
N LEU A 101 -15.12 -7.83 2.35
CA LEU A 101 -14.93 -9.21 1.93
C LEU A 101 -16.06 -9.67 1.00
N GLU A 102 -17.29 -9.24 1.28
CA GLU A 102 -18.42 -9.56 0.42
C GLU A 102 -18.26 -8.93 -0.95
N ASP A 103 -17.79 -7.70 -0.99
CA ASP A 103 -17.56 -7.01 -2.26
C ASP A 103 -16.52 -7.74 -3.09
N ILE A 104 -15.49 -8.25 -2.46
CA ILE A 104 -14.45 -8.99 -3.15
C ILE A 104 -14.99 -10.31 -3.67
N THR A 105 -15.74 -11.03 -2.85
CA THR A 105 -16.23 -12.36 -3.26
C THR A 105 -17.37 -12.27 -4.27
N ALA A 106 -18.07 -11.15 -4.33
CA ALA A 106 -19.16 -10.99 -5.28
C ALA A 106 -18.66 -10.77 -6.70
N GLN A 107 -17.38 -10.51 -6.84
CA GLN A 107 -16.79 -10.32 -8.16
C GLN A 107 -16.35 -11.67 -8.72
#